data_0e523d7702c229815ae8983e669d5111
#
_entry.id   0e523d7702c229815ae8983e669d5111
#
_cell.length_a   1.000
_cell.length_b   1.000
_cell.length_c   1.000
_cell.angle_alpha   90.00
_cell.angle_beta   90.00
_cell.angle_gamma   90.00
#
_symmetry.space_group_name_H-M   'P 1'
#
loop_
_entity.id
_entity.type
_entity.pdbx_description
1 polymer ?
#
loop_
_entity_poly.entity_id
_entity_poly.type
_entity_poly.pdbx_seq_one_letter_code
_entity_poly.pdbx_strand_id
1 'polypeptide(L)'
;MGHVVRSVVQRPMQDATLDTMSDNTRLIVVDWAMKWLALYAREQQSAFYAKAGLNWHQVCIIDKEGKTDGMVQLLPEAKQTSWQVFNLFVHAVNELKKKDDTVTGVIGQSDNAGCYHSLDLMLRLGLAGAKGQMLVKVLKWIFSEAQDGKDIADRIIGTEKGQVRRWVKCGNDAVTASDLCEALASMSSLPGDHKTFVLEPTAAELEQDIPLKGGKGSNAKHFSLYHEIEFKYHERTGAFLGLNVREQFQFGQRCKVGSHQ
;
A
#
# COMPACT_ATOMS: atom_id res chain seq x y z
N MET A 1 -6.03 -0.32 -27.64
CA MET A 1 -7.25 -1.04 -27.25
C MET A 1 -7.10 -1.90 -25.97
N GLY A 2 -5.96 -2.55 -25.70
CA GLY A 2 -5.78 -3.40 -24.51
C GLY A 2 -5.90 -2.70 -23.15
N HIS A 3 -5.55 -1.43 -23.03
CA HIS A 3 -5.57 -0.65 -21.77
C HIS A 3 -7.01 -0.34 -21.30
N VAL A 4 -7.88 0.09 -22.20
CA VAL A 4 -9.28 0.45 -21.88
C VAL A 4 -10.08 -0.78 -21.44
N VAL A 5 -9.83 -1.93 -22.05
CA VAL A 5 -10.52 -3.19 -21.68
C VAL A 5 -10.09 -3.67 -20.29
N ARG A 6 -8.82 -3.44 -19.90
CA ARG A 6 -8.31 -3.84 -18.59
C ARG A 6 -8.85 -2.96 -17.47
N SER A 7 -8.96 -1.65 -17.67
CA SER A 7 -9.51 -0.73 -16.68
C SER A 7 -10.99 -0.97 -16.37
N VAL A 8 -11.76 -1.41 -17.37
CA VAL A 8 -13.18 -1.78 -17.18
C VAL A 8 -13.34 -3.06 -16.36
N VAL A 9 -12.33 -3.93 -16.34
CA VAL A 9 -12.36 -5.21 -15.59
C VAL A 9 -11.94 -5.05 -14.14
N GLN A 10 -11.21 -4.00 -13.75
CA GLN A 10 -10.66 -3.85 -12.39
C GLN A 10 -11.69 -3.52 -11.32
N ARG A 11 -12.69 -2.66 -11.60
CA ARG A 11 -13.78 -2.43 -10.65
C ARG A 11 -14.54 -3.72 -10.32
N PRO A 12 -14.95 -4.53 -11.32
CA PRO A 12 -15.52 -5.85 -11.05
C PRO A 12 -14.60 -6.77 -10.24
N MET A 13 -13.27 -6.67 -10.38
CA MET A 13 -12.34 -7.48 -9.58
C MET A 13 -12.27 -7.03 -8.12
N GLN A 14 -12.31 -5.73 -7.85
CA GLN A 14 -12.37 -5.21 -6.48
C GLN A 14 -13.69 -5.57 -5.82
N ASP A 15 -14.80 -5.37 -6.51
CA ASP A 15 -16.14 -5.75 -6.06
C ASP A 15 -16.21 -7.27 -5.80
N ALA A 16 -15.71 -8.10 -6.73
CA ALA A 16 -15.63 -9.55 -6.54
C ALA A 16 -14.71 -9.97 -5.38
N THR A 17 -13.66 -9.18 -5.08
CA THR A 17 -12.81 -9.42 -3.92
C THR A 17 -13.58 -9.13 -2.63
N LEU A 18 -14.31 -8.03 -2.55
CA LEU A 18 -15.15 -7.68 -1.40
C LEU A 18 -16.25 -8.72 -1.18
N ASP A 19 -16.92 -9.16 -2.25
CA ASP A 19 -18.00 -10.17 -2.20
C ASP A 19 -17.52 -11.53 -1.66
N THR A 20 -16.27 -11.90 -1.97
CA THR A 20 -15.67 -13.18 -1.55
C THR A 20 -14.90 -13.10 -0.23
N MET A 21 -14.69 -11.90 0.29
CA MET A 21 -13.94 -11.65 1.51
C MET A 21 -14.73 -12.06 2.76
N SER A 22 -14.07 -12.65 3.74
CA SER A 22 -14.69 -12.94 5.04
C SER A 22 -14.79 -11.67 5.90
N ASP A 23 -15.72 -11.67 6.85
CA ASP A 23 -15.96 -10.53 7.76
C ASP A 23 -14.70 -10.15 8.58
N ASN A 24 -13.82 -11.14 8.85
CA ASN A 24 -12.57 -10.95 9.58
C ASN A 24 -11.37 -10.62 8.68
N THR A 25 -11.60 -10.31 7.40
CA THR A 25 -10.57 -9.91 6.44
C THR A 25 -10.74 -8.44 6.09
N ARG A 26 -9.65 -7.76 5.75
CA ARG A 26 -9.67 -6.39 5.23
C ARG A 26 -8.91 -6.31 3.93
N LEU A 27 -9.42 -5.52 3.00
CA LEU A 27 -8.69 -5.12 1.80
C LEU A 27 -7.87 -3.86 2.14
N ILE A 28 -6.57 -3.93 1.92
CA ILE A 28 -5.64 -2.81 2.17
C ILE A 28 -5.09 -2.35 0.82
N VAL A 29 -5.52 -1.18 0.39
CA VAL A 29 -5.02 -0.53 -0.82
C VAL A 29 -3.92 0.45 -0.42
N VAL A 30 -2.74 0.32 -1.04
CA VAL A 30 -1.58 1.17 -0.76
C VAL A 30 -1.10 1.88 -2.01
N ASP A 31 -0.69 3.13 -1.84
CA ASP A 31 -0.15 3.95 -2.93
C ASP A 31 0.85 5.00 -2.42
N TRP A 32 1.88 5.28 -3.23
CA TRP A 32 2.77 6.41 -3.04
C TRP A 32 2.20 7.66 -3.71
N ALA A 33 1.70 8.58 -2.92
CA ALA A 33 1.35 9.88 -3.46
C ALA A 33 2.59 10.64 -3.95
N MET A 34 2.40 11.54 -4.90
CA MET A 34 3.45 12.53 -5.22
C MET A 34 3.88 13.24 -3.96
N LYS A 35 5.21 13.45 -3.80
CA LYS A 35 5.78 14.14 -2.65
C LYS A 35 5.06 15.46 -2.37
N TRP A 36 4.84 15.72 -1.09
CA TRP A 36 4.36 17.01 -0.66
C TRP A 36 5.51 18.01 -0.66
N LEU A 37 5.41 19.06 -1.44
CA LEU A 37 6.35 20.16 -1.39
C LEU A 37 5.90 21.18 -0.34
N ALA A 38 6.83 21.67 0.47
CA ALA A 38 6.55 22.65 1.50
C ALA A 38 5.76 23.85 0.94
N LEU A 39 4.62 24.16 1.58
CA LEU A 39 3.81 25.31 1.25
C LEU A 39 3.77 26.29 2.43
N TYR A 40 4.01 27.54 2.15
CA TYR A 40 3.92 28.64 3.11
C TYR A 40 2.68 29.47 2.81
N ALA A 41 2.01 29.95 3.83
CA ALA A 41 0.88 30.89 3.68
C ALA A 41 1.34 32.22 3.03
N ARG A 42 2.58 32.63 3.34
CA ARG A 42 3.27 33.78 2.74
C ARG A 42 4.65 33.34 2.27
N GLU A 43 4.71 32.82 1.04
CA GLU A 43 5.95 32.29 0.51
C GLU A 43 6.86 33.40 -0.01
N GLN A 44 8.12 33.40 0.44
CA GLN A 44 9.18 34.25 -0.14
C GLN A 44 9.70 33.61 -1.44
N GLN A 45 10.04 34.42 -2.41
CA GLN A 45 10.54 33.96 -3.71
C GLN A 45 11.79 33.03 -3.57
N SER A 46 12.65 33.30 -2.62
CA SER A 46 13.83 32.47 -2.34
C SER A 46 13.47 31.07 -1.80
N ALA A 47 12.36 30.92 -1.10
CA ALA A 47 11.89 29.66 -0.54
C ALA A 47 11.21 28.76 -1.58
N PHE A 48 10.85 29.31 -2.75
CA PHE A 48 10.16 28.57 -3.80
C PHE A 48 11.05 27.52 -4.48
N TYR A 49 12.36 27.78 -4.58
CA TYR A 49 13.29 26.89 -5.26
C TYR A 49 13.90 25.85 -4.31
N ALA A 50 14.27 24.70 -4.87
CA ALA A 50 14.98 23.62 -4.17
C ALA A 50 14.25 23.04 -2.94
N LYS A 51 12.90 23.01 -2.95
CA LYS A 51 12.13 22.41 -1.87
C LYS A 51 12.38 20.91 -1.77
N ALA A 52 12.78 20.44 -0.61
CA ALA A 52 12.74 19.04 -0.28
C ALA A 52 11.27 18.60 -0.12
N GLY A 53 10.90 17.47 -0.75
CA GLY A 53 9.54 16.96 -0.66
C GLY A 53 9.41 15.90 0.42
N LEU A 54 8.35 15.97 1.23
CA LEU A 54 7.96 14.92 2.16
C LEU A 54 7.35 13.75 1.38
N ASN A 55 7.78 12.53 1.69
CA ASN A 55 7.17 11.35 1.13
C ASN A 55 5.83 11.10 1.82
N TRP A 56 4.82 10.76 1.02
CA TRP A 56 3.46 10.51 1.45
C TRP A 56 3.03 9.14 0.96
N HIS A 57 2.88 8.20 1.88
CA HIS A 57 2.36 6.88 1.59
C HIS A 57 0.93 6.79 2.12
N GLN A 58 0.00 6.45 1.24
CA GLN A 58 -1.42 6.31 1.56
C GLN A 58 -1.76 4.85 1.78
N VAL A 59 -2.55 4.60 2.81
CA VAL A 59 -3.15 3.30 3.09
C VAL A 59 -4.66 3.49 3.22
N CYS A 60 -5.42 2.73 2.46
CA CYS A 60 -6.88 2.67 2.56
C CYS A 60 -7.27 1.27 3.03
N ILE A 61 -7.99 1.19 4.13
CA ILE A 61 -8.43 -0.07 4.74
C ILE A 61 -9.93 -0.19 4.50
N ILE A 62 -10.33 -1.21 3.78
CA ILE A 62 -11.71 -1.40 3.31
C ILE A 62 -12.27 -2.68 3.94
N ASP A 63 -13.41 -2.59 4.59
CA ASP A 63 -14.14 -3.76 5.08
C ASP A 63 -15.02 -4.37 3.98
N LYS A 64 -15.69 -5.47 4.31
CA LYS A 64 -16.55 -6.20 3.37
C LYS A 64 -17.74 -5.36 2.89
N GLU A 65 -18.22 -4.46 3.71
CA GLU A 65 -19.33 -3.54 3.42
C GLU A 65 -18.88 -2.35 2.57
N GLY A 66 -17.58 -2.23 2.26
CA GLY A 66 -17.00 -1.14 1.50
C GLY A 66 -16.73 0.13 2.31
N LYS A 67 -16.89 0.08 3.64
CA LYS A 67 -16.50 1.19 4.51
C LYS A 67 -14.99 1.32 4.50
N THR A 68 -14.51 2.54 4.35
CA THR A 68 -13.09 2.82 4.19
C THR A 68 -12.56 3.67 5.33
N ASP A 69 -11.49 3.22 5.95
CA ASP A 69 -10.66 4.00 6.85
C ASP A 69 -9.35 4.38 6.12
N GLY A 70 -8.76 5.51 6.49
CA GLY A 70 -7.54 6.04 5.88
C GLY A 70 -6.37 6.10 6.85
N MET A 71 -5.16 5.88 6.34
CA MET A 71 -3.94 6.10 7.09
C MET A 71 -2.91 6.78 6.19
N VAL A 72 -2.44 7.94 6.62
CA VAL A 72 -1.33 8.66 5.99
C VAL A 72 -0.05 8.36 6.75
N GLN A 73 0.97 7.91 6.03
CA GLN A 73 2.31 7.67 6.58
C GLN A 73 3.26 8.67 5.92
N LEU A 74 3.71 9.64 6.71
CA LEU A 74 4.62 10.71 6.28
C LEU A 74 6.05 10.34 6.64
N LEU A 75 6.94 10.40 5.64
CA LEU A 75 8.35 10.11 5.83
C LEU A 75 9.18 11.31 5.35
N PRO A 76 9.88 12.03 6.26
CA PRO A 76 10.74 13.14 5.90
C PRO A 76 11.80 12.74 4.90
N GLU A 77 12.47 11.62 5.16
CA GLU A 77 13.51 11.05 4.30
C GLU A 77 13.23 9.56 4.06
N ALA A 78 12.87 9.20 2.84
CA ALA A 78 12.70 7.79 2.45
C ALA A 78 13.01 7.59 0.98
N LYS A 79 13.57 6.43 0.66
CA LYS A 79 13.61 5.88 -0.70
C LYS A 79 12.38 5.00 -0.89
N GLN A 80 11.73 5.09 -2.03
CA GLN A 80 10.59 4.22 -2.36
C GLN A 80 11.10 2.83 -2.78
N THR A 81 11.59 2.05 -1.80
CA THR A 81 12.09 0.68 -2.00
C THR A 81 11.07 -0.35 -1.53
N SER A 82 11.22 -1.61 -1.95
CA SER A 82 10.40 -2.73 -1.47
C SER A 82 10.53 -2.93 0.05
N TRP A 83 11.73 -2.67 0.60
CA TRP A 83 11.97 -2.71 2.04
C TRP A 83 11.19 -1.65 2.80
N GLN A 84 11.17 -0.41 2.28
CA GLN A 84 10.38 0.64 2.90
C GLN A 84 8.88 0.34 2.86
N VAL A 85 8.38 -0.14 1.71
CA VAL A 85 6.99 -0.58 1.57
C VAL A 85 6.65 -1.70 2.55
N PHE A 86 7.56 -2.66 2.73
CA PHE A 86 7.39 -3.73 3.72
C PHE A 86 7.17 -3.18 5.12
N ASN A 87 8.04 -2.27 5.59
CA ASN A 87 7.93 -1.69 6.92
C ASN A 87 6.63 -0.87 7.09
N LEU A 88 6.26 -0.09 6.09
CA LEU A 88 5.03 0.69 6.08
C LEU A 88 3.79 -0.19 6.13
N PHE A 89 3.79 -1.28 5.37
CA PHE A 89 2.68 -2.22 5.36
C PHE A 89 2.55 -2.98 6.68
N VAL A 90 3.66 -3.43 7.26
CA VAL A 90 3.68 -4.06 8.60
C VAL A 90 3.15 -3.09 9.66
N HIS A 91 3.57 -1.83 9.63
CA HIS A 91 3.04 -0.80 10.53
C HIS A 91 1.53 -0.66 10.37
N ALA A 92 1.03 -0.51 9.13
CA ALA A 92 -0.40 -0.35 8.86
C ALA A 92 -1.24 -1.55 9.35
N VAL A 93 -0.78 -2.78 9.10
CA VAL A 93 -1.46 -4.00 9.54
C VAL A 93 -1.47 -4.11 11.07
N ASN A 94 -0.38 -3.73 11.73
CA ASN A 94 -0.31 -3.77 13.18
C ASN A 94 -1.21 -2.71 13.83
N GLU A 95 -1.29 -1.50 13.27
CA GLU A 95 -2.24 -0.47 13.71
C GLU A 95 -3.69 -0.88 13.46
N LEU A 96 -3.98 -1.51 12.32
CA LEU A 96 -5.29 -2.10 12.05
C LEU A 96 -5.66 -3.13 13.12
N LYS A 97 -4.77 -4.07 13.43
CA LYS A 97 -5.02 -5.13 14.43
C LYS A 97 -5.21 -4.57 15.84
N LYS A 98 -4.53 -3.49 16.20
CA LYS A 98 -4.74 -2.78 17.48
C LYS A 98 -6.12 -2.13 17.55
N LYS A 99 -6.64 -1.63 16.42
CA LYS A 99 -7.96 -1.01 16.33
C LYS A 99 -9.08 -2.05 16.30
N ASP A 100 -8.87 -3.15 15.60
CA ASP A 100 -9.85 -4.22 15.37
C ASP A 100 -9.17 -5.58 15.55
N ASP A 101 -9.36 -6.16 16.72
CA ASP A 101 -8.75 -7.43 17.11
C ASP A 101 -9.42 -8.65 16.42
N THR A 102 -10.57 -8.47 15.80
CA THR A 102 -11.28 -9.52 15.06
C THR A 102 -10.62 -9.84 13.71
N VAL A 103 -9.77 -8.93 13.17
CA VAL A 103 -9.10 -9.12 11.88
C VAL A 103 -8.10 -10.27 11.96
N THR A 104 -8.25 -11.26 11.09
CA THR A 104 -7.40 -12.46 11.01
C THR A 104 -6.60 -12.55 9.72
N GLY A 105 -7.02 -11.84 8.66
CA GLY A 105 -6.37 -11.83 7.37
C GLY A 105 -6.46 -10.50 6.67
N VAL A 106 -5.50 -10.22 5.79
CA VAL A 106 -5.53 -9.04 4.93
C VAL A 106 -5.26 -9.42 3.48
N ILE A 107 -5.89 -8.69 2.57
CA ILE A 107 -5.60 -8.72 1.13
C ILE A 107 -4.94 -7.39 0.80
N GLY A 108 -3.73 -7.40 0.24
CA GLY A 108 -3.04 -6.21 -0.22
C GLY A 108 -3.41 -5.88 -1.67
N GLN A 109 -3.49 -4.59 -1.99
CA GLN A 109 -3.63 -4.09 -3.36
C GLN A 109 -2.73 -2.89 -3.56
N SER A 110 -2.04 -2.82 -4.68
CA SER A 110 -1.19 -1.70 -5.08
C SER A 110 -1.18 -1.54 -6.60
N ASP A 111 -0.56 -0.46 -7.08
CA ASP A 111 -0.16 -0.35 -8.47
C ASP A 111 1.00 -1.31 -8.82
N ASN A 112 1.43 -1.28 -10.08
CA ASN A 112 2.55 -2.07 -10.61
C ASN A 112 3.92 -1.41 -10.43
N ALA A 113 4.08 -0.39 -9.57
CA ALA A 113 5.39 0.21 -9.34
C ALA A 113 6.39 -0.81 -8.79
N GLY A 114 7.65 -0.71 -9.18
CA GLY A 114 8.68 -1.72 -8.84
C GLY A 114 8.92 -1.90 -7.33
N CYS A 115 8.58 -0.92 -6.50
CA CYS A 115 8.66 -1.05 -5.05
C CYS A 115 7.56 -1.95 -4.47
N TYR A 116 6.40 -2.03 -5.11
CA TYR A 116 5.30 -2.94 -4.76
C TYR A 116 5.42 -4.26 -5.48
N HIS A 117 5.67 -4.22 -6.78
CA HIS A 117 5.74 -5.41 -7.65
C HIS A 117 7.12 -6.08 -7.57
N SER A 118 7.44 -6.56 -6.37
CA SER A 118 8.74 -7.13 -6.02
C SER A 118 8.58 -8.48 -5.33
N LEU A 119 9.29 -9.50 -5.83
CA LEU A 119 9.35 -10.81 -5.18
C LEU A 119 9.91 -10.69 -3.75
N ASP A 120 10.89 -9.81 -3.52
CA ASP A 120 11.45 -9.54 -2.21
C ASP A 120 10.36 -9.09 -1.22
N LEU A 121 9.51 -8.13 -1.62
CA LEU A 121 8.39 -7.66 -0.79
C LEU A 121 7.45 -8.83 -0.46
N MET A 122 7.04 -9.61 -1.43
CA MET A 122 6.09 -10.71 -1.23
C MET A 122 6.65 -11.78 -0.28
N LEU A 123 7.91 -12.16 -0.45
CA LEU A 123 8.57 -13.11 0.45
C LEU A 123 8.68 -12.58 1.89
N ARG A 124 9.03 -11.30 2.06
CA ARG A 124 9.10 -10.66 3.38
C ARG A 124 7.75 -10.63 4.08
N LEU A 125 6.68 -10.27 3.36
CA LEU A 125 5.32 -10.26 3.90
C LEU A 125 4.87 -11.65 4.36
N GLY A 126 5.12 -12.68 3.54
CA GLY A 126 4.82 -14.07 3.92
C GLY A 126 5.57 -14.52 5.16
N LEU A 127 6.87 -14.24 5.23
CA LEU A 127 7.72 -14.58 6.37
C LEU A 127 7.34 -13.79 7.64
N ALA A 128 7.01 -12.50 7.51
CA ALA A 128 6.61 -11.67 8.65
C ALA A 128 5.32 -12.17 9.31
N GLY A 129 4.33 -12.56 8.49
CA GLY A 129 3.10 -13.17 8.97
C GLY A 129 3.31 -14.51 9.67
N ALA A 130 4.28 -15.32 9.20
CA ALA A 130 4.63 -16.59 9.84
C ALA A 130 5.45 -16.44 11.12
N LYS A 131 6.30 -15.42 11.22
CA LYS A 131 7.19 -15.15 12.36
C LYS A 131 6.57 -14.28 13.45
N GLY A 132 5.34 -13.81 13.26
CA GLY A 132 4.65 -12.92 14.21
C GLY A 132 5.18 -11.48 14.24
N GLN A 133 6.01 -11.07 13.27
CA GLN A 133 6.42 -9.68 13.09
C GLN A 133 5.24 -8.81 12.63
N MET A 134 4.34 -9.41 11.88
CA MET A 134 3.07 -8.85 11.48
C MET A 134 1.95 -9.61 12.19
N LEU A 135 1.06 -8.90 12.87
CA LEU A 135 0.03 -9.48 13.74
C LEU A 135 -1.10 -10.20 12.97
N VAL A 136 -1.19 -9.95 11.66
CA VAL A 136 -2.18 -10.55 10.75
C VAL A 136 -1.47 -11.07 9.51
N LYS A 137 -1.94 -12.19 8.96
CA LYS A 137 -1.35 -12.77 7.74
C LYS A 137 -1.86 -12.08 6.48
N VAL A 138 -0.98 -11.88 5.51
CA VAL A 138 -1.38 -11.54 4.14
C VAL A 138 -1.87 -12.81 3.46
N LEU A 139 -3.09 -12.77 2.95
CA LEU A 139 -3.70 -13.90 2.25
C LEU A 139 -3.46 -13.83 0.74
N LYS A 140 -3.53 -12.59 0.21
CA LYS A 140 -3.45 -12.31 -1.21
C LYS A 140 -2.85 -10.93 -1.43
N TRP A 141 -2.19 -10.74 -2.60
CA TRP A 141 -1.80 -9.43 -3.10
C TRP A 141 -2.25 -9.28 -4.55
N ILE A 142 -2.85 -8.14 -4.86
CA ILE A 142 -3.42 -7.82 -6.18
C ILE A 142 -2.69 -6.59 -6.72
N PHE A 143 -2.23 -6.68 -7.97
CA PHE A 143 -1.62 -5.55 -8.66
C PHE A 143 -2.63 -4.93 -9.63
N SER A 144 -2.88 -3.64 -9.46
CA SER A 144 -3.72 -2.85 -10.35
C SER A 144 -2.94 -2.44 -11.61
N GLU A 145 -3.63 -2.26 -12.73
CA GLU A 145 -2.99 -1.74 -13.95
C GLU A 145 -2.46 -0.32 -13.74
N ALA A 146 -1.28 -0.06 -14.30
CA ALA A 146 -0.69 1.27 -14.28
C ALA A 146 -1.60 2.30 -14.97
N GLN A 147 -1.72 3.49 -14.38
CA GLN A 147 -2.49 4.63 -14.92
C GLN A 147 -4.03 4.50 -14.83
N ASP A 148 -4.56 3.55 -14.10
CA ASP A 148 -6.00 3.51 -13.82
C ASP A 148 -6.37 4.44 -12.65
N GLY A 149 -5.81 5.67 -12.70
CA GLY A 149 -5.79 6.75 -11.70
C GLY A 149 -7.15 7.21 -11.17
N LYS A 150 -8.03 6.25 -10.86
CA LYS A 150 -9.34 6.48 -10.25
C LYS A 150 -9.57 5.53 -9.08
N ASP A 151 -8.49 4.97 -8.53
CA ASP A 151 -8.56 4.13 -7.35
C ASP A 151 -8.97 4.96 -6.12
N ILE A 152 -9.48 4.26 -5.11
CA ILE A 152 -9.89 4.87 -3.84
C ILE A 152 -8.75 5.66 -3.19
N ALA A 153 -7.52 5.16 -3.29
CA ALA A 153 -6.33 5.83 -2.77
C ALA A 153 -6.13 7.20 -3.40
N ASP A 154 -6.17 7.33 -4.72
CA ASP A 154 -6.04 8.60 -5.44
C ASP A 154 -7.09 9.63 -5.02
N ARG A 155 -8.34 9.18 -4.81
CA ARG A 155 -9.44 10.07 -4.38
C ARG A 155 -9.22 10.59 -2.97
N ILE A 156 -8.78 9.74 -2.06
CA ILE A 156 -8.48 10.10 -0.67
C ILE A 156 -7.28 11.05 -0.64
N ILE A 157 -6.17 10.71 -1.32
CA ILE A 157 -4.99 11.57 -1.47
C ILE A 157 -5.38 12.96 -2.01
N GLY A 158 -6.20 12.99 -3.05
CA GLY A 158 -6.67 14.26 -3.64
C GLY A 158 -7.44 15.12 -2.65
N THR A 159 -8.31 14.50 -1.85
CA THR A 159 -9.10 15.17 -0.81
C THR A 159 -8.22 15.67 0.32
N GLU A 160 -7.34 14.82 0.86
CA GLU A 160 -6.42 15.15 1.95
C GLU A 160 -5.46 16.28 1.54
N LYS A 161 -4.84 16.20 0.37
CA LYS A 161 -4.03 17.30 -0.18
C LYS A 161 -4.82 18.59 -0.39
N GLY A 162 -6.09 18.47 -0.77
CA GLY A 162 -7.03 19.61 -0.83
C GLY A 162 -7.28 20.24 0.53
N GLN A 163 -7.38 19.44 1.60
CA GLN A 163 -7.52 19.92 2.97
C GLN A 163 -6.27 20.69 3.42
N VAL A 164 -5.08 20.13 3.19
CA VAL A 164 -3.81 20.82 3.52
C VAL A 164 -3.69 22.15 2.76
N ARG A 165 -4.06 22.19 1.47
CA ARG A 165 -4.07 23.46 0.71
C ARG A 165 -5.06 24.48 1.28
N ARG A 166 -6.22 24.05 1.79
CA ARG A 166 -7.16 24.95 2.47
C ARG A 166 -6.58 25.47 3.79
N TRP A 167 -5.91 24.61 4.57
CA TRP A 167 -5.18 24.98 5.78
C TRP A 167 -4.16 26.11 5.50
N VAL A 168 -3.39 25.98 4.44
CA VAL A 168 -2.44 27.02 4.02
C VAL A 168 -3.15 28.32 3.63
N LYS A 169 -4.28 28.25 2.92
CA LYS A 169 -5.08 29.44 2.57
C LYS A 169 -5.68 30.15 3.81
N CYS A 170 -5.84 29.46 4.92
CA CYS A 170 -6.26 30.04 6.20
C CYS A 170 -5.11 30.75 6.95
N GLY A 171 -3.91 30.80 6.37
CA GLY A 171 -2.77 31.55 6.95
C GLY A 171 -1.77 30.69 7.72
N ASN A 172 -1.88 29.36 7.62
CA ASN A 172 -0.96 28.42 8.28
C ASN A 172 0.08 27.90 7.28
N ASP A 173 1.23 27.50 7.77
CA ASP A 173 2.23 26.84 6.95
C ASP A 173 2.01 25.33 6.91
N ALA A 174 2.47 24.66 5.85
CA ALA A 174 2.45 23.21 5.68
C ALA A 174 3.83 22.77 5.12
N VAL A 175 4.84 22.84 5.97
CA VAL A 175 6.25 22.67 5.64
C VAL A 175 6.81 21.36 6.19
N THR A 176 6.47 21.07 7.44
CA THR A 176 6.94 19.88 8.16
C THR A 176 5.90 18.78 8.19
N ALA A 177 6.32 17.57 8.55
CA ALA A 177 5.39 16.46 8.77
C ALA A 177 4.40 16.75 9.91
N SER A 178 4.82 17.51 10.94
CA SER A 178 3.96 17.95 12.04
C SER A 178 2.86 18.88 11.53
N ASP A 179 3.20 19.86 10.70
CA ASP A 179 2.19 20.79 10.12
C ASP A 179 1.15 20.02 9.30
N LEU A 180 1.58 18.98 8.56
CA LEU A 180 0.66 18.13 7.80
C LEU A 180 -0.27 17.33 8.72
N CYS A 181 0.25 16.80 9.84
CA CYS A 181 -0.57 16.11 10.83
C CYS A 181 -1.64 17.05 11.40
N GLU A 182 -1.26 18.28 11.78
CA GLU A 182 -2.19 19.28 12.30
C GLU A 182 -3.24 19.67 11.26
N ALA A 183 -2.82 19.91 10.01
CA ALA A 183 -3.72 20.26 8.92
C ALA A 183 -4.75 19.15 8.65
N LEU A 184 -4.31 17.89 8.61
CA LEU A 184 -5.18 16.75 8.37
C LEU A 184 -6.12 16.48 9.56
N ALA A 185 -5.64 16.62 10.80
CA ALA A 185 -6.46 16.45 11.99
C ALA A 185 -7.54 17.53 12.12
N SER A 186 -7.20 18.78 11.78
CA SER A 186 -8.10 19.93 11.96
C SER A 186 -9.22 20.03 10.93
N MET A 187 -9.05 19.44 9.75
CA MET A 187 -9.93 19.65 8.59
C MET A 187 -10.53 18.36 8.05
N SER A 188 -10.58 17.28 8.83
CA SER A 188 -11.11 16.01 8.36
C SER A 188 -12.56 16.14 7.85
N SER A 189 -12.73 15.86 6.56
CA SER A 189 -14.05 15.85 5.88
C SER A 189 -14.30 14.50 5.20
N LEU A 190 -13.41 13.55 5.38
CA LEU A 190 -13.54 12.20 4.82
C LEU A 190 -14.39 11.33 5.74
N PRO A 191 -15.26 10.48 5.18
CA PRO A 191 -15.96 9.47 5.95
C PRO A 191 -14.97 8.39 6.42
N GLY A 192 -15.21 7.84 7.61
CA GLY A 192 -14.34 6.83 8.21
C GLY A 192 -13.33 7.41 9.20
N ASP A 193 -12.46 6.56 9.71
CA ASP A 193 -11.39 6.93 10.63
C ASP A 193 -10.11 7.19 9.82
N HIS A 194 -9.63 8.43 9.85
CA HIS A 194 -8.43 8.85 9.15
C HIS A 194 -7.34 9.24 10.14
N LYS A 195 -6.18 8.58 10.06
CA LYS A 195 -5.04 8.81 10.95
C LYS A 195 -3.80 9.19 10.15
N THR A 196 -2.99 10.06 10.73
CA THR A 196 -1.71 10.48 10.15
C THR A 196 -0.58 10.10 11.09
N PHE A 197 0.45 9.47 10.54
CA PHE A 197 1.65 9.03 11.26
C PHE A 197 2.89 9.66 10.62
N VAL A 198 3.78 10.17 11.46
CA VAL A 198 5.14 10.52 11.04
C VAL A 198 6.03 9.34 11.36
N LEU A 199 6.67 8.78 10.35
CA LEU A 199 7.51 7.60 10.49
C LEU A 199 8.94 7.96 10.08
N GLU A 200 9.86 7.80 11.02
CA GLU A 200 11.28 7.97 10.78
C GLU A 200 11.92 6.58 10.75
N PRO A 201 12.51 6.17 9.61
CA PRO A 201 13.21 4.90 9.55
C PRO A 201 14.40 4.94 10.48
N THR A 202 14.56 3.92 11.30
CA THR A 202 15.75 3.77 12.15
C THR A 202 16.98 3.48 11.31
N ALA A 203 18.18 3.78 11.81
CA ALA A 203 19.44 3.47 11.12
C ALA A 203 19.54 1.97 10.79
N ALA A 204 19.08 1.09 11.70
CA ALA A 204 19.04 -0.35 11.47
C ALA A 204 18.09 -0.76 10.34
N GLU A 205 16.96 -0.07 10.16
CA GLU A 205 16.03 -0.31 9.05
C GLU A 205 16.59 0.16 7.72
N LEU A 206 17.40 1.21 7.71
CA LEU A 206 18.09 1.69 6.50
C LEU A 206 19.23 0.75 6.07
N GLU A 207 19.90 0.08 7.01
CA GLU A 207 20.99 -0.87 6.73
C GLU A 207 20.48 -2.26 6.28
N GLN A 208 19.25 -2.63 6.62
CA GLN A 208 18.69 -3.94 6.30
C GLN A 208 18.04 -4.05 4.90
N ASP A 209 18.20 -3.06 4.04
CA ASP A 209 17.70 -3.10 2.65
C ASP A 209 18.52 -4.07 1.77
N ILE A 210 18.76 -5.28 2.28
CA ILE A 210 19.38 -6.37 1.51
C ILE A 210 18.27 -7.20 0.88
N PRO A 211 18.14 -7.19 -0.45
CA PRO A 211 17.12 -7.97 -1.13
C PRO A 211 17.22 -9.47 -0.80
N LEU A 212 16.10 -10.10 -0.46
CA LEU A 212 16.04 -11.55 -0.36
C LEU A 212 16.22 -12.13 -1.75
N LYS A 213 17.32 -12.87 -1.96
CA LYS A 213 17.54 -13.59 -3.22
C LYS A 213 16.62 -14.80 -3.23
N GLY A 214 15.77 -14.90 -4.22
CA GLY A 214 15.03 -16.13 -4.49
C GLY A 214 16.00 -17.32 -4.63
N GLY A 215 15.62 -18.50 -4.13
CA GLY A 215 16.42 -19.71 -4.24
C GLY A 215 16.72 -20.07 -5.70
N LYS A 216 17.74 -20.89 -5.94
CA LYS A 216 18.04 -21.43 -7.27
C LYS A 216 16.80 -22.14 -7.82
N GLY A 217 16.25 -21.64 -8.93
CA GLY A 217 15.00 -22.14 -9.53
C GLY A 217 13.80 -21.20 -9.46
N SER A 218 13.88 -20.10 -8.71
CA SER A 218 12.82 -19.08 -8.77
C SER A 218 12.87 -18.37 -10.13
N ASN A 219 11.80 -18.46 -10.92
CA ASN A 219 11.65 -17.73 -12.18
C ASN A 219 11.38 -16.23 -11.92
N ALA A 220 12.26 -15.58 -11.14
CA ALA A 220 12.20 -14.16 -10.84
C ALA A 220 12.18 -13.26 -12.10
N LYS A 221 12.63 -13.79 -13.24
CA LYS A 221 12.66 -13.08 -14.53
C LYS A 221 11.26 -12.72 -15.08
N HIS A 222 10.20 -13.35 -14.61
CA HIS A 222 8.83 -13.15 -15.09
C HIS A 222 7.88 -12.64 -13.99
N PHE A 223 8.41 -12.23 -12.83
CA PHE A 223 7.57 -11.79 -11.71
C PHE A 223 6.65 -10.61 -12.10
N SER A 224 7.09 -9.75 -13.02
CA SER A 224 6.31 -8.63 -13.55
C SER A 224 5.07 -9.02 -14.38
N LEU A 225 4.88 -10.29 -14.69
CA LEU A 225 3.72 -10.79 -15.45
C LEU A 225 2.56 -11.20 -14.54
N TYR A 226 2.79 -11.30 -13.23
CA TYR A 226 1.76 -11.75 -12.30
C TYR A 226 0.94 -10.59 -11.77
N HIS A 227 -0.38 -10.74 -11.77
CA HIS A 227 -1.32 -9.73 -11.29
C HIS A 227 -1.97 -10.10 -9.96
N GLU A 228 -1.88 -11.35 -9.57
CA GLU A 228 -2.40 -11.83 -8.31
C GLU A 228 -1.43 -12.84 -7.68
N ILE A 229 -1.17 -12.68 -6.40
CA ILE A 229 -0.28 -13.55 -5.63
C ILE A 229 -1.05 -14.03 -4.40
N GLU A 230 -1.17 -15.35 -4.25
CA GLU A 230 -1.72 -15.97 -3.06
C GLU A 230 -0.59 -16.44 -2.14
N PHE A 231 -0.71 -16.17 -0.85
CA PHE A 231 0.22 -16.62 0.17
C PHE A 231 -0.24 -17.95 0.76
N LYS A 232 0.63 -18.95 0.75
CA LYS A 232 0.34 -20.28 1.29
C LYS A 232 0.98 -20.45 2.67
N TYR A 233 0.17 -20.83 3.64
CA TYR A 233 0.60 -21.14 4.99
C TYR A 233 0.20 -22.56 5.36
N HIS A 234 1.02 -23.20 6.19
CA HIS A 234 0.69 -24.51 6.73
C HIS A 234 -0.45 -24.38 7.75
N GLU A 235 -1.51 -25.15 7.59
CA GLU A 235 -2.75 -25.00 8.36
C GLU A 235 -2.53 -25.15 9.89
N ARG A 236 -1.73 -26.15 10.32
CA ARG A 236 -1.52 -26.42 11.74
C ARG A 236 -0.44 -25.56 12.38
N THR A 237 0.66 -25.28 11.67
CA THR A 237 1.82 -24.56 12.22
C THR A 237 1.82 -23.08 11.91
N GLY A 238 1.04 -22.65 10.93
CA GLY A 238 1.06 -21.28 10.43
C GLY A 238 2.33 -20.91 9.65
N ALA A 239 3.25 -21.85 9.42
CA ALA A 239 4.49 -21.61 8.70
C ALA A 239 4.20 -21.17 7.25
N PHE A 240 4.96 -20.20 6.75
CA PHE A 240 4.86 -19.77 5.36
C PHE A 240 5.46 -20.84 4.43
N LEU A 241 4.68 -21.31 3.47
CA LEU A 241 5.05 -22.38 2.54
C LEU A 241 5.53 -21.85 1.18
N GLY A 242 5.08 -20.65 0.79
CA GLY A 242 5.43 -20.06 -0.48
C GLY A 242 4.30 -19.24 -1.09
N LEU A 243 4.48 -18.89 -2.35
CA LEU A 243 3.58 -18.06 -3.14
C LEU A 243 2.98 -18.87 -4.28
N ASN A 244 1.67 -18.74 -4.48
CA ASN A 244 1.01 -19.11 -5.74
C ASN A 244 0.81 -17.85 -6.55
N VAL A 245 1.14 -17.90 -7.82
CA VAL A 245 1.04 -16.75 -8.72
C VAL A 245 0.02 -17.02 -9.82
N ARG A 246 -0.74 -15.99 -10.18
CA ARG A 246 -1.68 -16.02 -11.30
C ARG A 246 -1.31 -14.95 -12.30
N GLU A 247 -1.16 -15.36 -13.56
CA GLU A 247 -1.02 -14.46 -14.69
C GLU A 247 -2.37 -13.84 -15.03
N GLN A 248 -2.36 -12.65 -15.59
CA GLN A 248 -3.57 -11.99 -16.07
C GLN A 248 -4.22 -12.80 -17.19
N PHE A 249 -5.55 -12.89 -17.16
CA PHE A 249 -6.33 -13.48 -18.25
C PHE A 249 -6.02 -12.79 -19.59
N GLN A 250 -5.33 -13.48 -20.48
CA GLN A 250 -5.39 -13.14 -21.90
C GLN A 250 -6.69 -13.72 -22.46
N PHE A 251 -7.59 -12.86 -22.92
CA PHE A 251 -8.82 -13.28 -23.56
C PHE A 251 -8.47 -14.29 -24.69
N GLY A 252 -8.87 -15.56 -24.51
CA GLY A 252 -8.73 -16.62 -25.50
C GLY A 252 -7.71 -17.72 -25.20
N GLN A 253 -6.91 -17.66 -24.11
CA GLN A 253 -6.03 -18.77 -23.72
C GLN A 253 -6.43 -19.41 -22.39
N ARG A 254 -6.53 -20.74 -22.35
CA ARG A 254 -6.75 -21.51 -21.11
C ARG A 254 -5.52 -21.38 -20.20
N CYS A 255 -5.72 -20.90 -18.97
CA CYS A 255 -4.68 -20.87 -17.96
C CYS A 255 -4.12 -22.26 -17.68
N LYS A 256 -2.81 -22.42 -17.80
CA LYS A 256 -2.10 -23.55 -17.17
C LYS A 256 -1.75 -23.11 -15.74
N VAL A 257 -2.37 -23.74 -14.78
CA VAL A 257 -2.00 -23.62 -13.35
C VAL A 257 -0.68 -24.38 -13.18
N GLY A 258 0.40 -23.65 -13.02
CA GLY A 258 1.69 -24.21 -12.63
C GLY A 258 1.76 -24.25 -11.11
N SER A 259 1.59 -25.43 -10.51
CA SER A 259 1.98 -25.66 -9.12
C SER A 259 3.49 -25.83 -9.06
N HIS A 260 4.19 -24.89 -8.44
CA HIS A 260 5.61 -25.04 -8.13
C HIS A 260 5.77 -25.32 -6.63
N GLN A 261 6.28 -26.52 -6.34
CA GLN A 261 6.79 -26.92 -5.03
C GLN A 261 8.15 -26.29 -4.75
#